data_b79dcae59a46e0be958be78ac4282b12
#
_entry.id   b79dcae59a46e0be958be78ac4282b12
#
_cell.length_a   1.000
_cell.length_b   1.000
_cell.length_c   1.000
_cell.angle_alpha   90.00
_cell.angle_beta   90.00
_cell.angle_gamma   90.00
#
_symmetry.space_group_name_H-M   'P 1'
#
loop_
_entity.id
_entity.type
_entity.pdbx_description
1 polymer ?
#
loop_
_entity_poly.entity_id
_entity_poly.type
_entity_poly.pdbx_seq_one_letter_code
_entity_poly.pdbx_strand_id
1 'polypeptide(L)'
;EVKAEAPAPVASPVPEEEVSKLVITEVGDFVSDHRPDEVVIGLAPAFGVHQTKTIIGIDHAKVLKEIIAGIEEEGLNYRFVKVYRTSDVSFIAHDAAEMSGSGIGIGIQSKGTTVIHQKDLPPLSNVELFSQAPLIDLPTYRAIGKNAAKYAKNESPTPVPVRNDQMARPKYQAIAALLHIKETQYADRNKKPQELKVEFK
;
A
#
# COMPACT_ATOMS: atom_id res chain seq x y z
N GLU A 1 31.78 -48.15 -11.41
CA GLU A 1 32.25 -46.78 -11.76
C GLU A 1 31.06 -45.83 -11.57
N VAL A 2 31.13 -45.03 -10.49
CA VAL A 2 30.15 -43.98 -10.21
C VAL A 2 30.64 -42.70 -10.90
N LYS A 3 29.95 -42.27 -11.94
CA LYS A 3 30.20 -40.99 -12.61
C LYS A 3 29.80 -39.84 -11.67
N ALA A 4 30.75 -39.06 -11.25
CA ALA A 4 30.54 -37.82 -10.53
C ALA A 4 29.86 -36.81 -11.47
N GLU A 5 28.66 -36.35 -11.10
CA GLU A 5 27.94 -35.27 -11.77
C GLU A 5 28.64 -33.92 -11.43
N ALA A 6 28.91 -33.12 -12.44
CA ALA A 6 29.52 -31.82 -12.28
C ALA A 6 28.55 -30.85 -11.60
N PRO A 7 29.01 -29.93 -10.73
CA PRO A 7 28.13 -28.96 -10.09
C PRO A 7 27.51 -28.01 -11.12
N ALA A 8 26.20 -27.76 -10.95
CA ALA A 8 25.45 -26.82 -11.77
C ALA A 8 26.06 -25.41 -11.71
N PRO A 9 25.97 -24.63 -12.80
CA PRO A 9 26.54 -23.29 -12.83
C PRO A 9 25.86 -22.39 -11.80
N VAL A 10 26.64 -21.72 -10.99
CA VAL A 10 26.24 -20.71 -10.04
C VAL A 10 25.53 -19.58 -10.84
N ALA A 11 24.27 -19.34 -10.55
CA ALA A 11 23.53 -18.25 -11.15
C ALA A 11 24.26 -16.93 -10.91
N SER A 12 24.49 -16.17 -11.99
CA SER A 12 25.08 -14.85 -11.94
C SER A 12 24.22 -13.94 -11.03
N PRO A 13 24.85 -13.05 -10.24
CA PRO A 13 24.10 -12.12 -9.41
C PRO A 13 23.19 -11.27 -10.30
N VAL A 14 21.89 -11.29 -9.99
CA VAL A 14 20.93 -10.37 -10.58
C VAL A 14 21.42 -8.96 -10.28
N PRO A 15 21.45 -8.02 -11.25
CA PRO A 15 21.88 -6.65 -10.99
C PRO A 15 21.07 -6.10 -9.82
N GLU A 16 21.75 -5.55 -8.82
CA GLU A 16 21.11 -4.75 -7.78
C GLU A 16 20.42 -3.58 -8.48
N GLU A 17 19.11 -3.69 -8.67
CA GLU A 17 18.30 -2.53 -9.09
C GLU A 17 18.55 -1.42 -8.08
N GLU A 18 18.96 -0.26 -8.56
CA GLU A 18 19.16 0.94 -7.75
C GLU A 18 17.95 1.13 -6.85
N VAL A 19 18.15 1.00 -5.55
CA VAL A 19 17.10 1.23 -4.55
C VAL A 19 16.75 2.71 -4.58
N SER A 20 15.69 3.06 -5.29
CA SER A 20 15.22 4.44 -5.30
C SER A 20 14.80 4.85 -3.89
N LYS A 21 15.44 5.89 -3.37
CA LYS A 21 15.16 6.40 -2.04
C LYS A 21 13.80 7.11 -2.04
N LEU A 22 12.90 6.63 -1.20
CA LEU A 22 11.61 7.29 -0.97
C LEU A 22 11.80 8.52 -0.09
N VAL A 23 11.36 9.67 -0.58
CA VAL A 23 11.32 10.92 0.18
C VAL A 23 9.88 11.37 0.31
N ILE A 24 9.39 11.47 1.54
CA ILE A 24 8.03 11.92 1.86
C ILE A 24 8.13 13.25 2.61
N THR A 25 7.45 14.26 2.09
CA THR A 25 7.40 15.61 2.69
C THR A 25 5.93 15.98 2.93
N GLU A 26 5.61 16.41 4.15
CA GLU A 26 4.29 16.99 4.45
C GLU A 26 4.21 18.41 3.84
N VAL A 27 3.12 18.68 3.10
CA VAL A 27 2.91 19.96 2.41
C VAL A 27 1.94 20.83 3.19
N GLY A 28 1.08 20.22 4.00
CA GLY A 28 0.08 20.92 4.81
C GLY A 28 -1.16 20.04 5.04
N ASP A 29 -2.19 20.63 5.64
CA ASP A 29 -3.45 19.94 5.85
C ASP A 29 -4.05 19.51 4.50
N PHE A 30 -4.53 18.28 4.43
CA PHE A 30 -5.12 17.78 3.19
C PHE A 30 -6.42 18.51 2.86
N VAL A 31 -6.53 19.04 1.66
CA VAL A 31 -7.73 19.70 1.14
C VAL A 31 -8.40 18.81 0.10
N SER A 32 -9.69 18.50 0.33
CA SER A 32 -10.50 17.80 -0.66
C SER A 32 -10.70 18.67 -1.88
N ASP A 33 -10.34 18.17 -3.05
CA ASP A 33 -10.28 18.93 -4.29
C ASP A 33 -11.38 18.52 -5.29
N HIS A 34 -12.31 17.70 -4.88
CA HIS A 34 -13.47 17.25 -5.67
C HIS A 34 -13.18 16.80 -7.11
N ARG A 35 -11.93 16.42 -7.41
CA ARG A 35 -11.55 15.87 -8.71
C ARG A 35 -12.11 14.45 -8.88
N PRO A 36 -13.01 14.21 -9.82
CA PRO A 36 -13.62 12.88 -10.00
C PRO A 36 -12.64 11.86 -10.59
N ASP A 37 -11.51 12.32 -11.13
CA ASP A 37 -10.48 11.54 -11.81
C ASP A 37 -9.29 11.21 -10.93
N GLU A 38 -9.46 11.17 -9.61
CA GLU A 38 -8.39 10.87 -8.69
C GLU A 38 -8.68 9.68 -7.78
N VAL A 39 -7.61 9.02 -7.34
CA VAL A 39 -7.59 8.08 -6.21
C VAL A 39 -6.69 8.65 -5.13
N VAL A 40 -7.17 8.74 -3.89
CA VAL A 40 -6.33 9.16 -2.77
C VAL A 40 -5.72 7.94 -2.08
N ILE A 41 -4.41 7.98 -1.89
CA ILE A 41 -3.63 6.92 -1.24
C ILE A 41 -3.30 7.36 0.18
N GLY A 42 -3.97 6.74 1.15
CA GLY A 42 -3.76 6.95 2.58
C GLY A 42 -2.62 6.09 3.10
N LEU A 43 -1.58 6.75 3.61
CA LEU A 43 -0.44 6.11 4.24
C LEU A 43 -0.60 6.12 5.75
N ALA A 44 -0.31 4.99 6.38
CA ALA A 44 -0.29 4.85 7.82
C ALA A 44 0.80 5.71 8.49
N PRO A 45 0.69 6.01 9.79
CA PRO A 45 1.55 7.00 10.45
C PRO A 45 3.05 6.78 10.31
N ALA A 46 3.54 5.54 10.36
CA ALA A 46 4.97 5.22 10.25
C ALA A 46 5.46 4.98 8.82
N PHE A 47 4.55 4.86 7.85
CA PHE A 47 4.87 4.45 6.48
C PHE A 47 5.86 5.39 5.81
N GLY A 48 6.94 4.82 5.27
CA GLY A 48 7.95 5.50 4.47
C GLY A 48 8.91 6.40 5.27
N VAL A 49 8.67 6.62 6.56
CA VAL A 49 9.49 7.48 7.42
C VAL A 49 10.13 6.66 8.55
N HIS A 50 9.32 6.07 9.41
CA HIS A 50 9.79 5.26 10.56
C HIS A 50 9.90 3.78 10.22
N GLN A 51 9.14 3.34 9.25
CA GLN A 51 9.24 2.03 8.60
C GLN A 51 9.35 2.25 7.10
N THR A 52 10.28 1.56 6.44
CA THR A 52 10.60 1.77 5.02
C THR A 52 10.38 0.54 4.16
N LYS A 53 10.08 -0.60 4.79
CA LYS A 53 9.87 -1.89 4.11
C LYS A 53 8.64 -2.60 4.63
N THR A 54 8.01 -3.39 3.76
CA THR A 54 6.93 -4.29 4.16
C THR A 54 7.46 -5.45 5.02
N ILE A 55 6.55 -6.26 5.56
CA ILE A 55 6.90 -7.41 6.40
C ILE A 55 7.83 -8.43 5.71
N ILE A 56 7.77 -8.53 4.38
CA ILE A 56 8.66 -9.40 3.58
C ILE A 56 9.85 -8.65 2.96
N GLY A 57 10.11 -7.42 3.40
CA GLY A 57 11.28 -6.66 3.00
C GLY A 57 11.17 -5.89 1.68
N ILE A 58 9.98 -5.76 1.11
CA ILE A 58 9.78 -4.94 -0.10
C ILE A 58 9.86 -3.46 0.30
N ASP A 59 10.70 -2.69 -0.38
CA ASP A 59 10.82 -1.26 -0.15
C ASP A 59 9.51 -0.51 -0.42
N HIS A 60 9.13 0.40 0.46
CA HIS A 60 7.90 1.21 0.30
C HIS A 60 7.93 2.03 -1.00
N ALA A 61 9.11 2.44 -1.46
CA ALA A 61 9.26 3.10 -2.75
C ALA A 61 8.75 2.23 -3.91
N LYS A 62 9.12 0.95 -3.94
CA LYS A 62 8.67 0.00 -4.97
C LYS A 62 7.16 -0.24 -4.88
N VAL A 63 6.64 -0.39 -3.66
CA VAL A 63 5.20 -0.57 -3.43
C VAL A 63 4.41 0.61 -3.99
N LEU A 64 4.78 1.84 -3.64
CA LEU A 64 4.08 3.03 -4.11
C LEU A 64 4.20 3.22 -5.62
N LYS A 65 5.37 2.96 -6.21
CA LYS A 65 5.56 2.99 -7.67
C LYS A 65 4.58 2.06 -8.39
N GLU A 66 4.39 0.84 -7.89
CA GLU A 66 3.47 -0.10 -8.50
C GLU A 66 2.01 0.33 -8.37
N ILE A 67 1.59 0.80 -7.18
CA ILE A 67 0.23 1.31 -7.00
C ILE A 67 -0.04 2.50 -7.94
N ILE A 68 0.87 3.48 -7.97
CA ILE A 68 0.78 4.64 -8.86
C ILE A 68 0.67 4.22 -10.33
N ALA A 69 1.57 3.35 -10.75
CA ALA A 69 1.59 2.88 -12.14
C ALA A 69 0.28 2.17 -12.52
N GLY A 70 -0.31 1.40 -11.59
CA GLY A 70 -1.62 0.79 -11.79
C GLY A 70 -2.73 1.84 -11.98
N ILE A 71 -2.72 2.93 -11.21
CA ILE A 71 -3.68 4.03 -11.33
C ILE A 71 -3.49 4.77 -12.66
N GLU A 72 -2.25 5.11 -13.00
CA GLU A 72 -1.90 5.84 -14.23
C GLU A 72 -2.23 5.03 -15.51
N GLU A 73 -2.06 3.71 -15.48
CA GLU A 73 -2.45 2.83 -16.60
C GLU A 73 -3.95 2.91 -16.89
N GLU A 74 -4.77 3.24 -15.93
CA GLU A 74 -6.22 3.44 -16.09
C GLU A 74 -6.59 4.90 -16.41
N GLY A 75 -5.59 5.76 -16.57
CA GLY A 75 -5.76 7.17 -16.94
C GLY A 75 -6.24 8.08 -15.83
N LEU A 76 -6.08 7.69 -14.56
CA LEU A 76 -6.45 8.50 -13.42
C LEU A 76 -5.24 9.14 -12.73
N ASN A 77 -5.54 10.20 -11.98
CA ASN A 77 -4.59 10.89 -11.12
C ASN A 77 -4.60 10.29 -9.71
N TYR A 78 -3.61 10.66 -8.90
CA TYR A 78 -3.52 10.24 -7.51
C TYR A 78 -2.98 11.37 -6.64
N ARG A 79 -3.32 11.33 -5.35
CA ARG A 79 -2.69 12.14 -4.30
C ARG A 79 -2.40 11.26 -3.09
N PHE A 80 -1.42 11.68 -2.29
CA PHE A 80 -1.05 11.00 -1.06
C PHE A 80 -1.50 11.78 0.15
N VAL A 81 -1.99 11.08 1.15
CA VAL A 81 -2.33 11.62 2.45
C VAL A 81 -1.72 10.76 3.56
N LYS A 82 -1.13 11.41 4.56
CA LYS A 82 -0.75 10.73 5.81
C LYS A 82 -1.91 10.82 6.78
N VAL A 83 -2.45 9.66 7.17
CA VAL A 83 -3.52 9.56 8.16
C VAL A 83 -2.90 9.24 9.51
N TYR A 84 -2.95 10.21 10.43
CA TYR A 84 -2.33 10.06 11.75
C TYR A 84 -3.26 9.54 12.83
N ARG A 85 -4.58 9.79 12.71
CA ARG A 85 -5.54 9.50 13.79
C ARG A 85 -5.68 8.02 14.15
N THR A 86 -5.25 7.12 13.28
CA THR A 86 -5.40 5.68 13.45
C THR A 86 -4.30 4.92 12.73
N SER A 87 -4.02 3.70 13.21
CA SER A 87 -3.18 2.71 12.51
C SER A 87 -3.99 1.58 11.87
N ASP A 88 -5.32 1.60 11.99
CA ASP A 88 -6.21 0.62 11.36
C ASP A 88 -6.34 0.90 9.85
N VAL A 89 -6.03 -0.10 9.04
CA VAL A 89 -6.00 0.05 7.58
C VAL A 89 -7.35 0.38 6.97
N SER A 90 -8.44 -0.17 7.52
CA SER A 90 -9.79 0.09 7.00
C SER A 90 -10.21 1.54 7.25
N PHE A 91 -9.90 2.08 8.42
CA PHE A 91 -10.14 3.50 8.72
C PHE A 91 -9.23 4.42 7.92
N ILE A 92 -7.96 4.06 7.71
CA ILE A 92 -7.04 4.83 6.85
C ILE A 92 -7.60 4.89 5.42
N ALA A 93 -8.06 3.76 4.88
CA ALA A 93 -8.61 3.70 3.54
C ALA A 93 -9.94 4.46 3.41
N HIS A 94 -10.80 4.38 4.44
CA HIS A 94 -12.05 5.13 4.48
C HIS A 94 -11.79 6.64 4.50
N ASP A 95 -10.89 7.12 5.36
CA ASP A 95 -10.50 8.54 5.39
C ASP A 95 -9.97 9.01 4.03
N ALA A 96 -9.12 8.20 3.40
CA ALA A 96 -8.63 8.50 2.06
C ALA A 96 -9.76 8.57 1.02
N ALA A 97 -10.74 7.67 1.11
CA ALA A 97 -11.90 7.66 0.23
C ALA A 97 -12.81 8.90 0.44
N GLU A 98 -13.02 9.32 1.69
CA GLU A 98 -13.78 10.54 2.00
C GLU A 98 -13.09 11.80 1.45
N MET A 99 -11.77 11.83 1.45
CA MET A 99 -10.97 12.93 0.92
C MET A 99 -10.82 12.91 -0.61
N SER A 100 -11.10 11.78 -1.25
CA SER A 100 -10.99 11.60 -2.70
C SER A 100 -12.19 12.18 -3.43
N GLY A 101 -11.94 12.95 -4.50
CA GLY A 101 -13.02 13.48 -5.34
C GLY A 101 -13.81 12.39 -6.06
N SER A 102 -13.21 11.26 -6.39
CA SER A 102 -13.91 10.08 -6.92
C SER A 102 -14.67 9.30 -5.85
N GLY A 103 -14.35 9.51 -4.58
CA GLY A 103 -14.86 8.73 -3.45
C GLY A 103 -14.18 7.37 -3.28
N ILE A 104 -13.09 7.10 -3.99
CA ILE A 104 -12.29 5.87 -3.85
C ILE A 104 -10.93 6.21 -3.22
N GLY A 105 -10.57 5.44 -2.22
CA GLY A 105 -9.28 5.55 -1.54
C GLY A 105 -8.60 4.20 -1.37
N ILE A 106 -7.28 4.25 -1.28
CA ILE A 106 -6.45 3.11 -0.89
C ILE A 106 -5.85 3.44 0.48
N GLY A 107 -5.93 2.52 1.41
CA GLY A 107 -5.21 2.61 2.68
C GLY A 107 -4.11 1.55 2.72
N ILE A 108 -2.93 1.91 3.22
CA ILE A 108 -1.81 0.99 3.35
C ILE A 108 -1.07 1.19 4.66
N GLN A 109 -0.82 0.09 5.36
CA GLN A 109 0.04 0.03 6.55
C GLN A 109 1.49 -0.24 6.16
N SER A 110 2.42 0.15 7.03
CA SER A 110 3.85 -0.07 6.82
C SER A 110 4.21 -1.53 6.59
N LYS A 111 3.56 -2.47 7.26
CA LYS A 111 3.78 -3.91 7.05
C LYS A 111 3.31 -4.42 5.68
N GLY A 112 2.48 -3.64 4.96
CA GLY A 112 1.99 -3.94 3.62
C GLY A 112 0.50 -4.24 3.49
N THR A 113 -0.22 -4.45 4.60
CA THR A 113 -1.68 -4.67 4.57
C THR A 113 -2.36 -3.50 3.87
N THR A 114 -3.22 -3.79 2.91
CA THR A 114 -3.81 -2.78 2.01
C THR A 114 -5.31 -3.00 1.87
N VAL A 115 -6.04 -1.92 1.71
CA VAL A 115 -7.50 -1.90 1.51
C VAL A 115 -7.85 -0.91 0.40
N ILE A 116 -8.78 -1.30 -0.48
CA ILE A 116 -9.51 -0.37 -1.34
C ILE A 116 -10.85 -0.08 -0.66
N HIS A 117 -11.17 1.19 -0.49
CA HIS A 117 -12.39 1.64 0.17
C HIS A 117 -13.17 2.63 -0.68
N GLN A 118 -14.46 2.74 -0.38
CA GLN A 118 -15.38 3.72 -0.97
C GLN A 118 -16.02 4.55 0.14
N LYS A 119 -16.13 5.85 -0.06
CA LYS A 119 -16.63 6.82 0.94
C LYS A 119 -18.04 6.51 1.48
N ASP A 120 -18.90 5.93 0.63
CA ASP A 120 -20.31 5.66 0.96
C ASP A 120 -20.48 4.36 1.77
N LEU A 121 -19.42 3.60 1.98
CA LEU A 121 -19.44 2.37 2.78
C LEU A 121 -19.05 2.67 4.23
N PRO A 122 -19.62 1.96 5.21
CA PRO A 122 -19.14 2.03 6.59
C PRO A 122 -17.65 1.66 6.68
N PRO A 123 -16.85 2.23 7.62
CA PRO A 123 -15.40 2.05 7.68
C PRO A 123 -14.89 0.60 7.70
N LEU A 124 -15.70 -0.34 8.18
CA LEU A 124 -15.32 -1.77 8.20
C LEU A 124 -15.86 -2.57 7.01
N SER A 125 -16.56 -1.93 6.08
CA SER A 125 -17.09 -2.56 4.85
C SER A 125 -16.19 -2.22 3.66
N ASN A 126 -15.11 -2.98 3.51
CA ASN A 126 -14.11 -2.73 2.47
C ASN A 126 -14.62 -3.16 1.08
N VAL A 127 -14.16 -2.49 0.02
CA VAL A 127 -14.37 -2.93 -1.36
C VAL A 127 -13.48 -4.14 -1.65
N GLU A 128 -12.17 -4.01 -1.38
CA GLU A 128 -11.22 -5.12 -1.42
C GLU A 128 -10.27 -5.03 -0.23
N LEU A 129 -9.99 -6.18 0.40
CA LEU A 129 -9.10 -6.31 1.55
C LEU A 129 -7.95 -7.27 1.26
N PHE A 130 -6.74 -6.80 1.46
CA PHE A 130 -5.49 -7.56 1.34
C PHE A 130 -4.83 -7.67 2.72
N SER A 131 -5.35 -8.59 3.53
CA SER A 131 -5.00 -8.68 4.96
C SER A 131 -3.69 -9.43 5.23
N GLN A 132 -3.31 -10.36 4.35
CA GLN A 132 -2.10 -11.16 4.53
C GLN A 132 -0.90 -10.47 3.86
N ALA A 133 -0.33 -9.47 4.52
CA ALA A 133 0.81 -8.71 4.03
C ALA A 133 1.99 -9.56 3.52
N PRO A 134 2.34 -10.72 4.13
CA PRO A 134 3.42 -11.57 3.64
C PRO A 134 3.19 -12.13 2.23
N LEU A 135 1.96 -12.15 1.76
CA LEU A 135 1.58 -12.73 0.46
C LEU A 135 1.35 -11.66 -0.64
N ILE A 136 1.55 -10.38 -0.31
CA ILE A 136 1.37 -9.28 -1.26
C ILE A 136 2.69 -8.98 -1.94
N ASP A 137 2.77 -9.26 -3.23
CA ASP A 137 3.92 -8.96 -4.08
C ASP A 137 3.70 -7.68 -4.93
N LEU A 138 4.74 -7.25 -5.64
CA LEU A 138 4.67 -6.05 -6.47
C LEU A 138 3.60 -6.12 -7.57
N PRO A 139 3.42 -7.23 -8.30
CA PRO A 139 2.31 -7.36 -9.25
C PRO A 139 0.94 -7.19 -8.60
N THR A 140 0.76 -7.65 -7.37
CA THR A 140 -0.49 -7.47 -6.62
C THR A 140 -0.72 -5.99 -6.30
N TYR A 141 0.29 -5.25 -5.86
CA TYR A 141 0.17 -3.80 -5.64
C TYR A 141 -0.19 -3.05 -6.93
N ARG A 142 0.38 -3.46 -8.08
CA ARG A 142 -0.02 -2.91 -9.39
C ARG A 142 -1.49 -3.15 -9.69
N ALA A 143 -1.97 -4.37 -9.47
CA ALA A 143 -3.36 -4.74 -9.67
C ALA A 143 -4.31 -3.99 -8.71
N ILE A 144 -3.90 -3.75 -7.46
CA ILE A 144 -4.64 -2.94 -6.49
C ILE A 144 -4.84 -1.51 -7.03
N GLY A 145 -3.77 -0.88 -7.52
CA GLY A 145 -3.85 0.45 -8.14
C GLY A 145 -4.82 0.49 -9.32
N LYS A 146 -4.73 -0.50 -10.21
CA LYS A 146 -5.65 -0.64 -11.37
C LYS A 146 -7.10 -0.77 -10.94
N ASN A 147 -7.40 -1.65 -10.00
CA ASN A 147 -8.78 -1.86 -9.54
C ASN A 147 -9.33 -0.63 -8.83
N ALA A 148 -8.54 0.04 -7.99
CA ALA A 148 -8.96 1.29 -7.36
C ALA A 148 -9.33 2.35 -8.40
N ALA A 149 -8.54 2.51 -9.45
CA ALA A 149 -8.84 3.43 -10.54
C ALA A 149 -10.10 3.03 -11.32
N LYS A 150 -10.32 1.74 -11.55
CA LYS A 150 -11.55 1.25 -12.19
C LYS A 150 -12.79 1.54 -11.36
N TYR A 151 -12.73 1.30 -10.04
CA TYR A 151 -13.83 1.69 -9.13
C TYR A 151 -14.09 3.20 -9.18
N ALA A 152 -13.03 4.01 -9.23
CA ALA A 152 -13.16 5.47 -9.35
C ALA A 152 -13.87 5.91 -10.64
N LYS A 153 -13.75 5.13 -11.72
CA LYS A 153 -14.48 5.31 -12.97
C LYS A 153 -15.91 4.70 -12.95
N ASN A 154 -16.37 4.21 -11.80
CA ASN A 154 -17.64 3.49 -11.65
C ASN A 154 -17.71 2.18 -12.45
N GLU A 155 -16.58 1.56 -12.73
CA GLU A 155 -16.49 0.23 -13.30
C GLU A 155 -16.61 -0.84 -12.19
N SER A 156 -16.95 -2.07 -12.60
CA SER A 156 -16.98 -3.23 -11.69
C SER A 156 -15.92 -4.24 -12.12
N PRO A 157 -14.65 -4.01 -11.77
CA PRO A 157 -13.58 -4.94 -12.15
C PRO A 157 -13.70 -6.28 -11.43
N THR A 158 -13.09 -7.30 -12.00
CA THR A 158 -12.86 -8.54 -11.27
C THR A 158 -11.94 -8.24 -10.07
N PRO A 159 -12.31 -8.64 -8.84
CA PRO A 159 -11.47 -8.44 -7.68
C PRO A 159 -10.05 -9.02 -7.88
N VAL A 160 -9.06 -8.35 -7.33
CA VAL A 160 -7.68 -8.85 -7.36
C VAL A 160 -7.60 -10.17 -6.60
N PRO A 161 -7.04 -11.24 -7.20
CA PRO A 161 -6.92 -12.52 -6.53
C PRO A 161 -6.13 -12.40 -5.22
N VAL A 162 -6.74 -12.80 -4.11
CA VAL A 162 -6.09 -12.83 -2.80
C VAL A 162 -5.49 -14.22 -2.59
N ARG A 163 -4.18 -14.27 -2.36
CA ARG A 163 -3.53 -15.51 -1.93
C ARG A 163 -3.84 -15.74 -0.45
N ASN A 164 -4.11 -16.99 -0.12
CA ASN A 164 -4.32 -17.41 1.26
C ASN A 164 -3.40 -18.61 1.55
N ASP A 165 -2.45 -18.39 2.44
CA ASP A 165 -1.55 -19.42 2.93
C ASP A 165 -1.70 -19.53 4.45
N GLN A 166 -2.23 -20.67 4.91
CA GLN A 166 -2.43 -20.92 6.33
C GLN A 166 -1.12 -20.90 7.12
N MET A 167 0.01 -21.19 6.49
CA MET A 167 1.33 -21.19 7.14
C MET A 167 1.94 -19.81 7.24
N ALA A 168 1.49 -18.84 6.46
CA ALA A 168 1.97 -17.47 6.55
C ALA A 168 1.62 -16.84 7.91
N ARG A 169 0.44 -17.11 8.44
CA ARG A 169 0.00 -16.56 9.72
C ARG A 169 0.88 -16.99 10.90
N PRO A 170 1.14 -18.29 11.18
CA PRO A 170 2.06 -18.69 12.26
C PRO A 170 3.46 -18.13 12.08
N LYS A 171 3.99 -18.18 10.84
CA LYS A 171 5.35 -17.72 10.54
C LYS A 171 5.58 -16.24 10.79
N TYR A 172 4.60 -15.39 10.49
CA TYR A 172 4.73 -13.93 10.54
C TYR A 172 3.96 -13.28 11.69
N GLN A 173 3.22 -14.02 12.50
CA GLN A 173 2.32 -13.45 13.51
C GLN A 173 3.04 -12.54 14.51
N ALA A 174 4.19 -12.96 15.04
CA ALA A 174 4.96 -12.17 16.00
C ALA A 174 5.52 -10.90 15.37
N ILE A 175 6.09 -10.99 14.17
CA ILE A 175 6.63 -9.84 13.44
C ILE A 175 5.50 -8.88 13.06
N ALA A 176 4.37 -9.38 12.59
CA ALA A 176 3.22 -8.55 12.25
C ALA A 176 2.71 -7.75 13.45
N ALA A 177 2.63 -8.38 14.63
CA ALA A 177 2.25 -7.70 15.87
C ALA A 177 3.24 -6.60 16.24
N LEU A 178 4.54 -6.86 16.18
CA LEU A 178 5.58 -5.88 16.47
C LEU A 178 5.55 -4.69 15.50
N LEU A 179 5.35 -4.95 14.20
CA LEU A 179 5.26 -3.90 13.19
C LEU A 179 4.00 -3.04 13.40
N HIS A 180 2.89 -3.67 13.80
CA HIS A 180 1.66 -2.92 14.11
C HIS A 180 1.81 -2.06 15.36
N ILE A 181 2.46 -2.57 16.41
CA ILE A 181 2.78 -1.77 17.62
C ILE A 181 3.64 -0.56 17.23
N LYS A 182 4.68 -0.74 16.42
CA LYS A 182 5.52 0.36 15.93
C LYS A 182 4.73 1.38 15.11
N GLU A 183 3.80 0.92 14.27
CA GLU A 183 2.89 1.80 13.53
C GLU A 183 2.07 2.66 14.47
N THR A 184 1.44 2.03 15.47
CA THR A 184 0.54 2.68 16.43
C THR A 184 1.24 3.71 17.31
N GLN A 185 2.54 3.57 17.56
CA GLN A 185 3.34 4.56 18.31
C GLN A 185 3.34 5.94 17.65
N TYR A 186 3.17 6.01 16.35
CA TYR A 186 3.16 7.27 15.58
C TYR A 186 1.76 7.78 15.27
N ALA A 187 0.72 7.09 15.77
CA ALA A 187 -0.65 7.57 15.65
C ALA A 187 -0.89 8.76 16.59
N ASP A 188 -1.52 9.79 16.05
CA ASP A 188 -1.94 10.99 16.80
C ASP A 188 -3.38 11.34 16.44
N ARG A 189 -4.30 11.12 17.37
CA ARG A 189 -5.73 11.35 17.17
C ARG A 189 -6.11 12.81 16.95
N ASN A 190 -5.24 13.73 17.35
CA ASN A 190 -5.48 15.16 17.25
C ASN A 190 -4.86 15.78 15.98
N LYS A 191 -3.98 15.05 15.30
CA LYS A 191 -3.33 15.54 14.09
C LYS A 191 -4.24 15.30 12.89
N LYS A 192 -4.51 16.37 12.15
CA LYS A 192 -5.26 16.31 10.91
C LYS A 192 -4.51 15.53 9.83
N PRO A 193 -5.21 14.95 8.85
CA PRO A 193 -4.58 14.35 7.68
C PRO A 193 -3.69 15.36 6.95
N GLN A 194 -2.47 14.94 6.60
CA GLN A 194 -1.50 15.80 5.92
C GLN A 194 -1.34 15.37 4.47
N GLU A 195 -1.42 16.33 3.56
CA GLU A 195 -1.08 16.10 2.16
C GLU A 195 0.42 15.87 2.03
N LEU A 196 0.79 14.90 1.18
CA LEU A 196 2.17 14.50 1.02
C LEU A 196 2.67 14.75 -0.39
N LYS A 197 3.87 15.30 -0.49
CA LYS A 197 4.70 15.22 -1.69
C LYS A 197 5.59 13.98 -1.56
N VAL A 198 5.50 13.09 -2.53
CA VAL A 198 6.29 11.85 -2.59
C VAL A 198 7.25 11.92 -3.78
N GLU A 199 8.53 11.73 -3.51
CA GLU A 199 9.59 11.75 -4.53
C GLU A 199 10.39 10.44 -4.45
N PHE A 200 10.74 9.92 -5.62
CA PHE A 200 11.57 8.73 -5.78
C PHE A 200 12.94 9.16 -6.31
N LYS A 201 13.98 9.12 -5.45
CA LYS A 201 15.36 9.53 -5.78
C LYS A 201 16.26 8.33 -5.92
#